data_40a1ec72e39ddc107d4988923ebd63e1
#
_entry.id   40a1ec72e39ddc107d4988923ebd63e1
#
_cell.length_a   1.000
_cell.length_b   1.000
_cell.length_c   1.000
_cell.angle_alpha   90.00
_cell.angle_beta   90.00
_cell.angle_gamma   90.00
#
_symmetry.space_group_name_H-M   'P 1'
#
loop_
_entity.id
_entity.type
_entity.pdbx_description
1 polymer ?
#
loop_
_entity_poly.entity_id
_entity_poly.type
_entity_poly.pdbx_seq_one_letter_code
_entity_poly.pdbx_strand_id
1 'polypeptide(L)'
;MALRYFKEDYPGLHVIAAGSLLEFTLEELPSFAVGRIRSLYMYPFSFDEFLMAQGLGLTVDFKKKARGDDPLAELAHKTLIDQLRSFYLVRGMPAAVTEWVETRSYIEVSQVHNDIIDTYSDDFSKYKKRISPVLLRQVLR
;
A
#
# COMPACT_ATOMS: atom_id res chain seq x y z
N MET A 1 -8.22 24.60 10.80
CA MET A 1 -7.26 23.53 10.42
C MET A 1 -5.85 24.00 10.75
N ALA A 2 -5.09 23.22 11.55
CA ALA A 2 -3.81 23.65 12.14
C ALA A 2 -2.59 23.57 11.20
N LEU A 3 -2.62 22.72 10.16
CA LEU A 3 -1.46 22.45 9.30
C LEU A 3 -0.84 23.70 8.65
N ARG A 4 -1.67 24.70 8.34
CA ARG A 4 -1.21 25.97 7.76
C ARG A 4 -0.25 26.72 8.69
N TYR A 5 -0.56 26.74 9.98
CA TYR A 5 0.18 27.51 10.98
C TYR A 5 1.53 26.89 11.34
N PHE A 6 1.67 25.57 11.20
CA PHE A 6 2.95 24.91 11.55
C PHE A 6 4.13 25.45 10.75
N LYS A 7 3.94 25.75 9.46
CA LYS A 7 5.04 26.32 8.66
C LYS A 7 5.29 27.79 8.94
N GLU A 8 4.23 28.54 9.26
CA GLU A 8 4.32 29.98 9.52
C GLU A 8 4.88 30.28 10.92
N ASP A 9 4.37 29.58 11.93
CA ASP A 9 4.70 29.84 13.33
C ASP A 9 5.87 28.98 13.85
N TYR A 10 6.11 27.82 13.21
CA TYR A 10 7.13 26.85 13.63
C TYR A 10 7.93 26.32 12.42
N PRO A 11 8.72 27.16 11.73
CA PRO A 11 9.39 26.79 10.47
C PRO A 11 10.42 25.66 10.62
N GLY A 12 10.92 25.41 11.82
CA GLY A 12 11.83 24.30 12.13
C GLY A 12 11.13 22.96 12.47
N LEU A 13 9.78 22.96 12.54
CA LEU A 13 9.02 21.76 12.89
C LEU A 13 8.65 20.96 11.62
N HIS A 14 9.10 19.70 11.57
CA HIS A 14 8.71 18.78 10.52
C HIS A 14 7.42 18.06 10.94
N VAL A 15 6.35 18.22 10.15
CA VAL A 15 5.03 17.64 10.44
C VAL A 15 4.64 16.68 9.33
N ILE A 16 4.30 15.44 9.71
CA ILE A 16 3.70 14.44 8.83
C ILE A 16 2.26 14.23 9.31
N ALA A 17 1.30 14.44 8.43
CA ALA A 17 -0.11 14.20 8.71
C ALA A 17 -0.61 13.05 7.84
N ALA A 18 -1.28 12.09 8.46
CA ALA A 18 -1.92 10.98 7.77
C ALA A 18 -3.32 10.75 8.33
N GLY A 19 -4.23 10.25 7.50
CA GLY A 19 -5.59 9.92 7.93
C GLY A 19 -6.46 9.50 6.74
N SER A 20 -7.36 8.56 6.96
CA SER A 20 -8.25 8.02 5.93
C SER A 20 -9.23 9.05 5.34
N LEU A 21 -9.49 10.16 6.05
CA LEU A 21 -10.34 11.26 5.60
C LEU A 21 -9.55 12.52 5.23
N LEU A 22 -8.22 12.46 5.24
CA LEU A 22 -7.38 13.64 5.05
C LEU A 22 -7.61 14.26 3.67
N GLU A 23 -7.67 13.48 2.61
CA GLU A 23 -7.90 13.96 1.24
C GLU A 23 -9.22 14.74 1.13
N PHE A 24 -10.32 14.18 1.66
CA PHE A 24 -11.63 14.83 1.66
C PHE A 24 -11.64 16.15 2.47
N THR A 25 -10.91 16.18 3.59
CA THR A 25 -10.78 17.39 4.40
C THR A 25 -9.97 18.47 3.65
N LEU A 26 -9.00 18.05 2.85
CA LEU A 26 -8.16 18.94 2.07
C LEU A 26 -8.92 19.53 0.88
N GLU A 27 -9.79 18.76 0.22
CA GLU A 27 -10.66 19.23 -0.88
C GLU A 27 -11.69 20.29 -0.43
N GLU A 28 -12.15 20.24 0.81
CA GLU A 28 -13.13 21.18 1.37
C GLU A 28 -12.53 22.56 1.71
N LEU A 29 -11.21 22.74 1.61
CA LEU A 29 -10.55 23.99 1.94
C LEU A 29 -10.55 24.96 0.74
N PRO A 30 -11.03 26.19 0.90
CA PRO A 30 -11.14 27.18 -0.18
C PRO A 30 -9.77 27.65 -0.73
N SER A 31 -8.68 27.42 -0.01
CA SER A 31 -7.32 27.60 -0.52
C SER A 31 -6.40 26.55 0.11
N PHE A 32 -6.01 25.58 -0.68
CA PHE A 32 -4.95 24.67 -0.27
C PHE A 32 -3.64 25.47 -0.16
N ALA A 33 -2.92 25.28 0.94
CA ALA A 33 -1.72 26.04 1.28
C ALA A 33 -0.60 25.83 0.24
N VAL A 34 -0.71 26.48 -0.90
CA VAL A 34 0.23 26.39 -2.02
C VAL A 34 1.66 26.63 -1.51
N GLY A 35 2.54 25.68 -1.78
CA GLY A 35 3.95 25.74 -1.37
C GLY A 35 4.25 25.41 0.11
N ARG A 36 3.23 25.02 0.91
CA ARG A 36 3.39 24.70 2.33
C ARG A 36 3.22 23.21 2.65
N ILE A 37 2.56 22.46 1.79
CA ILE A 37 2.27 21.05 1.96
C ILE A 37 2.76 20.29 0.74
N ARG A 38 3.38 19.14 0.98
CA ARG A 38 3.76 18.17 -0.04
C ARG A 38 3.01 16.87 0.20
N SER A 39 2.20 16.48 -0.76
CA SER A 39 1.53 15.18 -0.71
C SER A 39 2.51 14.06 -1.03
N LEU A 40 2.49 13.02 -0.21
CA LEU A 40 3.22 11.79 -0.41
C LEU A 40 2.21 10.64 -0.49
N TYR A 41 2.29 9.87 -1.56
CA TYR A 41 1.40 8.75 -1.79
C TYR A 41 2.09 7.45 -1.42
N MET A 42 1.44 6.66 -0.58
CA MET A 42 1.90 5.31 -0.24
C MET A 42 0.99 4.30 -0.92
N TYR A 43 1.59 3.38 -1.65
CA TYR A 43 0.90 2.30 -2.33
C TYR A 43 1.15 0.97 -1.63
N PRO A 44 0.33 -0.05 -1.87
CA PRO A 44 0.67 -1.42 -1.51
C PRO A 44 2.04 -1.81 -2.07
N PHE A 45 2.71 -2.77 -1.43
CA PHE A 45 4.02 -3.26 -1.90
C PHE A 45 3.94 -3.74 -3.35
N SER A 46 4.91 -3.31 -4.14
CA SER A 46 5.19 -3.85 -5.46
C SER A 46 5.79 -5.27 -5.36
N PHE A 47 5.85 -5.96 -6.49
CA PHE A 47 6.50 -7.28 -6.52
C PHE A 47 7.98 -7.23 -6.09
N ASP A 48 8.71 -6.15 -6.45
CA ASP A 48 10.10 -5.99 -6.01
C ASP A 48 10.20 -5.82 -4.49
N GLU A 49 9.33 -5.03 -3.88
CA GLU A 49 9.29 -4.84 -2.43
C GLU A 49 8.87 -6.13 -1.72
N PHE A 50 7.93 -6.90 -2.28
CA PHE A 50 7.57 -8.23 -1.78
C PHE A 50 8.77 -9.21 -1.80
N LEU A 51 9.57 -9.20 -2.85
CA LEU A 51 10.81 -9.99 -2.91
C LEU A 51 11.83 -9.51 -1.86
N MET A 52 12.01 -8.20 -1.72
CA MET A 52 12.93 -7.63 -0.73
C MET A 52 12.50 -7.97 0.70
N ALA A 53 11.22 -7.90 1.02
CA ALA A 53 10.68 -8.29 2.33
C ALA A 53 11.01 -9.75 2.70
N GLN A 54 11.17 -10.63 1.71
CA GLN A 54 11.56 -12.02 1.90
C GLN A 54 13.08 -12.26 1.93
N GLY A 55 13.90 -11.20 1.86
CA GLY A 55 15.36 -11.32 1.76
C GLY A 55 15.86 -11.70 0.36
N LEU A 56 15.02 -11.65 -0.68
CA LEU A 56 15.35 -12.02 -2.05
C LEU A 56 15.87 -10.84 -2.89
N GLY A 57 16.65 -9.94 -2.30
CA GLY A 57 17.18 -8.75 -2.97
C GLY A 57 18.02 -9.09 -4.21
N LEU A 58 18.84 -10.15 -4.18
CA LEU A 58 19.61 -10.61 -5.33
C LEU A 58 18.71 -11.00 -6.52
N THR A 59 17.54 -11.57 -6.25
CA THR A 59 16.57 -11.94 -7.28
C THR A 59 16.00 -10.70 -7.97
N VAL A 60 15.79 -9.60 -7.22
CA VAL A 60 15.40 -8.30 -7.77
C VAL A 60 16.47 -7.76 -8.70
N ASP A 61 17.75 -7.85 -8.31
CA ASP A 61 18.87 -7.39 -9.13
C ASP A 61 19.00 -8.19 -10.42
N PHE A 62 18.85 -9.52 -10.35
CA PHE A 62 18.82 -10.38 -11.54
C PHE A 62 17.65 -10.01 -12.47
N LYS A 63 16.45 -9.83 -11.93
CA LYS A 63 15.29 -9.41 -12.71
C LYS A 63 15.53 -8.09 -13.45
N LYS A 64 16.16 -7.10 -12.79
CA LYS A 64 16.44 -5.80 -13.39
C LYS A 64 17.50 -5.85 -14.50
N LYS A 65 18.41 -6.81 -14.46
CA LYS A 65 19.47 -7.00 -15.46
C LYS A 65 19.00 -7.80 -16.68
N ALA A 66 17.93 -8.57 -16.55
CA ALA A 66 17.39 -9.38 -17.65
C ALA A 66 16.97 -8.51 -18.84
N ARG A 67 17.37 -8.93 -20.04
CA ARG A 67 17.02 -8.33 -21.33
C ARG A 67 16.57 -9.41 -22.29
N GLY A 68 15.90 -9.01 -23.39
CA GLY A 68 15.41 -9.96 -24.38
C GLY A 68 16.52 -10.73 -25.11
N ASP A 69 17.70 -10.11 -25.24
CA ASP A 69 18.93 -10.67 -25.82
C ASP A 69 19.84 -11.39 -24.81
N ASP A 70 19.59 -11.17 -23.50
CA ASP A 70 20.28 -11.82 -22.39
C ASP A 70 19.23 -12.28 -21.34
N PRO A 71 18.53 -13.40 -21.62
CA PRO A 71 17.48 -13.87 -20.76
C PRO A 71 18.04 -14.44 -19.45
N LEU A 72 17.21 -14.42 -18.41
CA LEU A 72 17.53 -15.05 -17.13
C LEU A 72 17.82 -16.55 -17.32
N ALA A 73 18.76 -17.06 -16.53
CA ALA A 73 18.93 -18.50 -16.38
C ALA A 73 17.60 -19.15 -15.97
N GLU A 74 17.30 -20.32 -16.53
CA GLU A 74 16.01 -21.01 -16.37
C GLU A 74 15.60 -21.15 -14.89
N LEU A 75 16.55 -21.48 -14.01
CA LEU A 75 16.30 -21.61 -12.57
C LEU A 75 15.86 -20.27 -11.95
N ALA A 76 16.51 -19.18 -12.31
CA ALA A 76 16.16 -17.84 -11.83
C ALA A 76 14.77 -17.40 -12.35
N HIS A 77 14.47 -17.70 -13.61
CA HIS A 77 13.17 -17.44 -14.20
C HIS A 77 12.06 -18.21 -13.46
N LYS A 78 12.27 -19.52 -13.25
CA LYS A 78 11.32 -20.37 -12.51
C LYS A 78 11.07 -19.83 -11.09
N THR A 79 12.13 -19.47 -10.38
CA THR A 79 12.02 -18.88 -9.04
C THR A 79 11.18 -17.59 -9.05
N LEU A 80 11.41 -16.70 -10.02
CA LEU A 80 10.62 -15.48 -10.16
C LEU A 80 9.14 -15.75 -10.44
N ILE A 81 8.83 -16.73 -11.29
CA ILE A 81 7.45 -17.12 -11.59
C ILE A 81 6.75 -17.68 -10.34
N ASP A 82 7.42 -18.51 -9.56
CA ASP A 82 6.85 -19.06 -8.34
C ASP A 82 6.62 -17.97 -7.29
N GLN A 83 7.56 -17.03 -7.14
CA GLN A 83 7.38 -15.87 -6.28
C GLN A 83 6.25 -14.94 -6.76
N LEU A 84 6.11 -14.77 -8.07
CA LEU A 84 5.02 -13.97 -8.64
C LEU A 84 3.65 -14.61 -8.37
N ARG A 85 3.53 -15.93 -8.44
CA ARG A 85 2.31 -16.65 -8.05
C ARG A 85 1.97 -16.43 -6.59
N SER A 86 2.97 -16.52 -5.70
CA SER A 86 2.80 -16.21 -4.28
C SER A 86 2.35 -14.76 -4.08
N PHE A 87 2.96 -13.81 -4.78
CA PHE A 87 2.57 -12.39 -4.71
C PHE A 87 1.12 -12.16 -5.16
N TYR A 88 0.62 -12.87 -6.18
CA TYR A 88 -0.78 -12.76 -6.59
C TYR A 88 -1.77 -13.25 -5.52
N LEU A 89 -1.37 -14.15 -4.65
CA LEU A 89 -2.20 -14.63 -3.53
C LEU A 89 -2.06 -13.74 -2.29
N VAL A 90 -0.82 -13.35 -1.95
CA VAL A 90 -0.51 -12.53 -0.76
C VAL A 90 -0.86 -11.06 -0.98
N ARG A 91 -0.73 -10.57 -2.22
CA ARG A 91 -0.91 -9.15 -2.57
C ARG A 91 0.15 -8.25 -1.91
N GLY A 92 -0.07 -6.94 -1.96
CA GLY A 92 0.90 -5.95 -1.50
C GLY A 92 0.55 -5.26 -0.18
N MET A 93 -0.49 -5.71 0.55
CA MET A 93 -0.82 -5.12 1.85
C MET A 93 0.27 -5.45 2.88
N PRO A 94 0.86 -4.46 3.57
CA PRO A 94 1.99 -4.70 4.47
C PRO A 94 1.73 -5.80 5.51
N ALA A 95 0.56 -5.80 6.15
CA ALA A 95 0.19 -6.83 7.12
C ALA A 95 0.20 -8.23 6.51
N ALA A 96 -0.36 -8.40 5.30
CA ALA A 96 -0.40 -9.68 4.60
C ALA A 96 1.01 -10.14 4.18
N VAL A 97 1.87 -9.20 3.77
CA VAL A 97 3.27 -9.52 3.42
C VAL A 97 4.06 -9.94 4.67
N THR A 98 3.87 -9.24 5.79
CA THR A 98 4.51 -9.62 7.07
C THR A 98 4.10 -11.03 7.47
N GLU A 99 2.80 -11.31 7.49
CA GLU A 99 2.26 -12.64 7.82
C GLU A 99 2.84 -13.73 6.91
N TRP A 100 2.92 -13.47 5.61
CA TRP A 100 3.54 -14.39 4.65
C TRP A 100 5.03 -14.63 4.93
N VAL A 101 5.78 -13.60 5.29
CA VAL A 101 7.21 -13.74 5.60
C VAL A 101 7.42 -14.61 6.83
N GLU A 102 6.56 -14.47 7.85
CA GLU A 102 6.66 -15.16 9.12
C GLU A 102 6.17 -16.61 9.06
N THR A 103 5.02 -16.84 8.41
CA THR A 103 4.31 -18.14 8.48
C THR A 103 4.42 -18.99 7.23
N ARG A 104 4.61 -18.39 6.07
CA ARG A 104 4.51 -19.04 4.75
C ARG A 104 3.17 -19.74 4.53
N SER A 105 2.14 -19.33 5.23
CA SER A 105 0.80 -19.91 5.22
C SER A 105 -0.18 -19.02 4.48
N TYR A 106 -0.76 -19.50 3.37
CA TYR A 106 -1.83 -18.79 2.68
C TYR A 106 -3.12 -18.71 3.51
N ILE A 107 -3.32 -19.63 4.45
CA ILE A 107 -4.49 -19.62 5.33
C ILE A 107 -4.41 -18.42 6.26
N GLU A 108 -3.26 -18.20 6.92
CA GLU A 108 -3.03 -17.06 7.81
C GLU A 108 -3.12 -15.73 7.05
N VAL A 109 -2.51 -15.65 5.87
CA VAL A 109 -2.63 -14.48 4.99
C VAL A 109 -4.09 -14.20 4.62
N SER A 110 -4.90 -15.23 4.35
CA SER A 110 -6.33 -15.07 4.06
C SER A 110 -7.11 -14.51 5.25
N GLN A 111 -6.75 -14.86 6.47
CA GLN A 111 -7.34 -14.27 7.68
C GLN A 111 -7.03 -12.78 7.76
N VAL A 112 -5.76 -12.40 7.54
CA VAL A 112 -5.37 -10.98 7.48
C VAL A 112 -6.16 -10.21 6.42
N HIS A 113 -6.40 -10.79 5.24
CA HIS A 113 -7.23 -10.16 4.21
C HIS A 113 -8.67 -9.95 4.67
N ASN A 114 -9.27 -10.94 5.34
CA ASN A 114 -10.62 -10.84 5.86
C ASN A 114 -10.71 -9.74 6.92
N ASP A 115 -9.76 -9.67 7.85
CA ASP A 115 -9.70 -8.64 8.88
C ASP A 115 -9.61 -7.22 8.29
N ILE A 116 -8.82 -7.06 7.20
CA ILE A 116 -8.71 -5.79 6.47
C ILE A 116 -10.05 -5.43 5.83
N ILE A 117 -10.74 -6.38 5.19
CA ILE A 117 -12.04 -6.16 4.53
C ILE A 117 -13.10 -5.80 5.57
N ASP A 118 -13.11 -6.48 6.70
CA ASP A 118 -14.05 -6.20 7.81
C ASP A 118 -13.81 -4.80 8.37
N THR A 119 -12.54 -4.43 8.60
CA THR A 119 -12.17 -3.08 9.04
C THR A 119 -12.65 -2.01 8.06
N TYR A 120 -12.47 -2.20 6.75
CA TYR A 120 -12.99 -1.27 5.74
C TYR A 120 -14.52 -1.21 5.73
N SER A 121 -15.18 -2.35 5.91
CA SER A 121 -16.64 -2.42 5.96
C SER A 121 -17.21 -1.62 7.15
N ASP A 122 -16.56 -1.70 8.30
CA ASP A 122 -16.94 -0.93 9.50
C ASP A 122 -16.70 0.57 9.29
N ASP A 123 -15.62 0.93 8.62
CA ASP A 123 -15.26 2.31 8.31
C ASP A 123 -16.21 2.99 7.31
N PHE A 124 -16.99 2.23 6.54
CA PHE A 124 -17.93 2.79 5.56
C PHE A 124 -18.95 3.74 6.18
N SER A 125 -19.23 3.59 7.46
CA SER A 125 -20.09 4.51 8.20
C SER A 125 -19.58 5.96 8.21
N LYS A 126 -18.25 6.15 8.11
CA LYS A 126 -17.58 7.47 8.08
C LYS A 126 -17.85 8.22 6.77
N TYR A 127 -18.15 7.49 5.70
CA TYR A 127 -18.35 8.04 4.35
C TYR A 127 -19.82 8.27 3.97
N LYS A 128 -20.77 8.01 4.88
CA LYS A 128 -22.24 8.09 4.64
C LYS A 128 -22.72 9.40 4.02
N LYS A 129 -22.04 10.50 4.27
CA LYS A 129 -22.40 11.82 3.73
C LYS A 129 -22.13 11.98 2.24
N ARG A 130 -21.25 11.16 1.65
CA ARG A 130 -20.77 11.31 0.26
C ARG A 130 -21.14 10.12 -0.63
N ILE A 131 -21.09 8.91 -0.10
CA ILE A 131 -21.31 7.68 -0.86
C ILE A 131 -22.25 6.77 -0.07
N SER A 132 -23.20 6.14 -0.76
CA SER A 132 -24.09 5.15 -0.15
C SER A 132 -23.28 3.95 0.38
N PRO A 133 -23.39 3.56 1.65
CA PRO A 133 -22.74 2.38 2.18
C PRO A 133 -23.10 1.08 1.45
N VAL A 134 -24.28 1.04 0.84
CA VAL A 134 -24.74 -0.10 0.02
C VAL A 134 -23.85 -0.25 -1.22
N LEU A 135 -23.53 0.86 -1.92
CA LEU A 135 -22.65 0.85 -3.09
C LEU A 135 -21.23 0.44 -2.72
N LEU A 136 -20.70 0.96 -1.60
CA LEU A 136 -19.37 0.58 -1.11
C LEU A 136 -19.27 -0.93 -0.83
N ARG A 137 -20.29 -1.53 -0.20
CA ARG A 137 -20.33 -2.98 0.06
C ARG A 137 -20.44 -3.81 -1.22
N GLN A 138 -21.03 -3.28 -2.28
CA GLN A 138 -21.10 -3.98 -3.57
C GLN A 138 -19.75 -4.04 -4.27
N VAL A 139 -18.88 -3.05 -4.07
CA VAL A 139 -17.53 -3.01 -4.66
C VAL A 139 -16.57 -3.99 -3.95
N LEU A 140 -16.80 -4.29 -2.66
CA LEU A 140 -15.98 -5.23 -1.88
C LEU A 140 -16.36 -6.71 -2.08
N ARG A 141 -17.44 -7.02 -2.78
CA ARG A 141 -17.85 -8.39 -3.10
C ARG A 141 -17.25 -8.84 -4.43
#